data_8deb8c8ed47ea4e18a18a4c3477e0c55
#
_entry.id   8deb8c8ed47ea4e18a18a4c3477e0c55
#
_cell.length_a   1.000
_cell.length_b   1.000
_cell.length_c   1.000
_cell.angle_alpha   90.00
_cell.angle_beta   90.00
_cell.angle_gamma   90.00
#
_symmetry.space_group_name_H-M   'P 1'
#
loop_
_entity.id
_entity.type
_entity.pdbx_description
1 polymer ?
#
loop_
_entity_poly.entity_id
_entity_poly.type
_entity_poly.pdbx_seq_one_letter_code
_entity_poly.pdbx_strand_id
1 'polypeptide(L)'
;MKANTTTLILPLLAAACLTVAKPAMASEEIVKKARCVACHAVDVKRVGPAYKDVAAKYKGDAAAPARLFDKVRAGGSGNWGTVPMLPHPADKISDEDLKAAIAWILALQ
;
A
#
# COMPACT_ATOMS: atom_id res chain seq x y z
N MET A 1 -67.22 6.66 3.83
CA MET A 1 -66.17 5.64 3.63
C MET A 1 -64.84 6.36 3.55
N LYS A 2 -64.02 6.23 4.58
CA LYS A 2 -62.69 6.84 4.62
C LYS A 2 -61.66 5.78 4.24
N ALA A 3 -61.00 5.95 3.12
CA ALA A 3 -59.91 5.07 2.71
C ALA A 3 -58.62 5.49 3.44
N ASN A 4 -58.13 4.65 4.31
CA ASN A 4 -56.81 4.78 4.97
C ASN A 4 -55.74 4.29 3.98
N THR A 5 -54.97 5.20 3.43
CA THR A 5 -53.78 4.86 2.66
C THR A 5 -52.61 4.71 3.66
N THR A 6 -52.28 3.45 3.98
CA THR A 6 -51.13 3.14 4.80
C THR A 6 -49.86 3.20 3.90
N THR A 7 -49.09 4.27 4.06
CA THR A 7 -47.79 4.41 3.38
C THR A 7 -46.78 3.52 4.07
N LEU A 8 -46.36 2.44 3.42
CA LEU A 8 -45.25 1.59 3.83
C LEU A 8 -43.94 2.32 3.56
N ILE A 9 -43.28 2.80 4.59
CA ILE A 9 -41.92 3.34 4.52
C ILE A 9 -40.96 2.16 4.64
N LEU A 10 -40.32 1.79 3.53
CA LEU A 10 -39.25 0.79 3.50
C LEU A 10 -37.95 1.43 3.99
N PRO A 11 -37.29 0.93 5.03
CA PRO A 11 -35.99 1.46 5.43
C PRO A 11 -34.93 0.99 4.42
N LEU A 12 -34.27 1.95 3.79
CA LEU A 12 -33.11 1.72 2.94
C LEU A 12 -31.93 1.34 3.84
N LEU A 13 -31.59 0.05 3.90
CA LEU A 13 -30.33 -0.38 4.54
C LEU A 13 -29.16 0.06 3.66
N ALA A 14 -28.50 1.14 4.05
CA ALA A 14 -27.21 1.51 3.51
C ALA A 14 -26.18 0.51 4.03
N ALA A 15 -25.72 -0.40 3.16
CA ALA A 15 -24.58 -1.27 3.46
C ALA A 15 -23.31 -0.42 3.48
N ALA A 16 -22.84 -0.07 4.68
CA ALA A 16 -21.54 0.55 4.86
C ALA A 16 -20.45 -0.49 4.54
N CYS A 17 -19.76 -0.34 3.40
CA CYS A 17 -18.53 -1.08 3.12
C CYS A 17 -17.47 -0.66 4.13
N LEU A 18 -17.29 -1.44 5.19
CA LEU A 18 -16.16 -1.31 6.10
C LEU A 18 -14.91 -1.80 5.38
N THR A 19 -14.15 -0.88 4.80
CA THR A 19 -12.80 -1.17 4.34
C THR A 19 -11.92 -1.36 5.57
N VAL A 20 -11.62 -2.61 5.91
CA VAL A 20 -10.69 -2.93 6.98
C VAL A 20 -9.28 -2.62 6.47
N ALA A 21 -8.75 -1.45 6.85
CA ALA A 21 -7.35 -1.13 6.63
C ALA A 21 -6.51 -2.09 7.51
N LYS A 22 -5.50 -2.76 6.90
CA LYS A 22 -4.54 -3.58 7.66
C LYS A 22 -3.81 -2.67 8.65
N PRO A 23 -3.64 -3.06 9.93
CA PRO A 23 -2.92 -2.26 10.91
C PRO A 23 -1.45 -2.08 10.48
N ALA A 24 -0.86 -0.92 10.83
CA ALA A 24 0.51 -0.54 10.46
C ALA A 24 1.58 -1.60 10.86
N MET A 25 1.40 -2.29 11.97
CA MET A 25 2.29 -3.37 12.41
C MET A 25 2.30 -4.56 11.45
N ALA A 26 1.14 -4.94 10.89
CA ALA A 26 1.07 -6.02 9.91
C ALA A 26 1.86 -5.69 8.64
N SER A 27 1.89 -4.42 8.23
CA SER A 27 2.64 -3.96 7.06
C SER A 27 4.15 -3.92 7.30
N GLU A 28 4.59 -3.60 8.51
CA GLU A 28 6.00 -3.72 8.91
C GLU A 28 6.48 -5.18 8.90
N GLU A 29 5.65 -6.09 9.39
CA GLU A 29 5.96 -7.53 9.33
C GLU A 29 6.03 -8.05 7.90
N ILE A 30 5.17 -7.55 7.01
CA ILE A 30 5.19 -7.91 5.58
C ILE A 30 6.55 -7.55 4.95
N VAL A 31 7.05 -6.34 5.17
CA VAL A 31 8.35 -5.92 4.60
C VAL A 31 9.52 -6.70 5.21
N LYS A 32 9.44 -7.08 6.47
CA LYS A 32 10.43 -7.97 7.10
C LYS A 32 10.40 -9.37 6.49
N LYS A 33 9.23 -9.97 6.37
CA LYS A 33 9.03 -11.31 5.80
C LYS A 33 9.48 -11.37 4.33
N ALA A 34 9.19 -10.35 3.55
CA ALA A 34 9.61 -10.22 2.17
C ALA A 34 11.09 -9.84 2.01
N ARG A 35 11.83 -9.68 3.11
CA ARG A 35 13.25 -9.32 3.17
C ARG A 35 13.60 -7.95 2.60
N CYS A 36 12.66 -7.05 2.49
CA CYS A 36 12.89 -5.68 2.07
C CYS A 36 13.90 -4.96 2.99
N VAL A 37 13.90 -5.30 4.26
CA VAL A 37 14.80 -4.76 5.28
C VAL A 37 16.27 -5.12 5.08
N ALA A 38 16.60 -6.03 4.18
CA ALA A 38 17.98 -6.31 3.79
C ALA A 38 18.62 -5.11 3.08
N CYS A 39 17.82 -4.33 2.34
CA CYS A 39 18.27 -3.20 1.54
C CYS A 39 17.66 -1.85 1.95
N HIS A 40 16.57 -1.85 2.68
CA HIS A 40 15.85 -0.65 3.11
C HIS A 40 15.73 -0.55 4.64
N ALA A 41 15.64 0.68 5.13
CA ALA A 41 15.25 0.99 6.49
C ALA A 41 14.22 2.12 6.49
N VAL A 42 13.55 2.36 7.62
CA VAL A 42 12.52 3.39 7.73
C VAL A 42 13.12 4.79 7.61
N ASP A 43 14.16 5.08 8.37
CA ASP A 43 14.69 6.43 8.56
C ASP A 43 16.04 6.70 7.90
N VAL A 44 16.77 5.67 7.50
CA VAL A 44 18.12 5.81 6.97
C VAL A 44 18.29 5.08 5.64
N LYS A 45 19.06 5.70 4.75
CA LYS A 45 19.49 5.06 3.51
C LYS A 45 20.41 3.88 3.82
N ARG A 46 20.16 2.77 3.14
CA ARG A 46 21.05 1.59 3.11
C ARG A 46 21.50 1.34 1.67
N VAL A 47 21.34 0.13 1.18
CA VAL A 47 21.54 -0.18 -0.24
C VAL A 47 20.50 0.58 -1.08
N GLY A 48 19.23 0.54 -0.66
CA GLY A 48 18.14 1.32 -1.23
C GLY A 48 17.80 2.54 -0.39
N PRO A 49 16.88 3.40 -0.87
CA PRO A 49 16.43 4.58 -0.16
C PRO A 49 15.71 4.23 1.15
N ALA A 50 15.75 5.15 2.11
CA ALA A 50 14.90 5.07 3.29
C ALA A 50 13.41 5.13 2.89
N TYR A 51 12.56 4.42 3.59
CA TYR A 51 11.11 4.44 3.31
C TYR A 51 10.51 5.83 3.45
N LYS A 52 10.96 6.63 4.41
CA LYS A 52 10.53 8.02 4.57
C LYS A 52 10.92 8.91 3.39
N ASP A 53 12.08 8.67 2.78
CA ASP A 53 12.49 9.38 1.57
C ASP A 53 11.61 8.99 0.38
N VAL A 54 11.21 7.72 0.27
CA VAL A 54 10.25 7.26 -0.73
C VAL A 54 8.90 7.95 -0.53
N ALA A 55 8.39 7.98 0.71
CA ALA A 55 7.14 8.66 1.04
C ALA A 55 7.18 10.15 0.68
N ALA A 56 8.28 10.84 1.00
CA ALA A 56 8.47 12.25 0.70
C ALA A 56 8.52 12.51 -0.82
N LYS A 57 9.24 11.67 -1.58
CA LYS A 57 9.37 11.81 -3.04
C LYS A 57 8.03 11.70 -3.76
N TYR A 58 7.18 10.80 -3.32
CA TYR A 58 5.90 10.50 -3.98
C TYR A 58 4.69 11.14 -3.29
N LYS A 59 4.92 12.07 -2.37
CA LYS A 59 3.84 12.77 -1.66
C LYS A 59 2.90 13.46 -2.64
N GLY A 60 1.59 13.17 -2.53
CA GLY A 60 0.57 13.77 -3.39
C GLY A 60 0.47 13.17 -4.79
N ASP A 61 1.27 12.17 -5.12
CA ASP A 61 1.22 11.48 -6.41
C ASP A 61 0.24 10.30 -6.36
N ALA A 62 -0.95 10.49 -6.90
CA ALA A 62 -2.00 9.46 -6.92
C ALA A 62 -1.63 8.21 -7.75
N ALA A 63 -0.69 8.32 -8.68
CA ALA A 63 -0.22 7.21 -9.51
C ALA A 63 0.95 6.44 -8.88
N ALA A 64 1.53 6.93 -7.79
CA ALA A 64 2.67 6.30 -7.14
C ALA A 64 2.42 4.86 -6.68
N PRO A 65 1.28 4.50 -6.07
CA PRO A 65 1.05 3.12 -5.66
C PRO A 65 1.18 2.11 -6.80
N ALA A 66 0.61 2.37 -7.96
CA ALA A 66 0.69 1.49 -9.13
C ALA A 66 2.11 1.42 -9.70
N ARG A 67 2.78 2.57 -9.84
CA ARG A 67 4.16 2.60 -10.34
C ARG A 67 5.14 1.90 -9.41
N LEU A 68 4.98 2.04 -8.10
CA LEU A 68 5.83 1.36 -7.12
C LEU A 68 5.56 -0.14 -7.10
N PHE A 69 4.31 -0.56 -7.29
CA PHE A 69 3.98 -1.97 -7.44
C PHE A 69 4.75 -2.59 -8.61
N ASP A 70 4.67 -1.99 -9.79
CA ASP A 70 5.38 -2.46 -10.98
C ASP A 70 6.90 -2.43 -10.78
N LYS A 71 7.42 -1.38 -10.13
CA LYS A 71 8.84 -1.25 -9.82
C LYS A 71 9.36 -2.36 -8.92
N VAL A 72 8.64 -2.71 -7.86
CA VAL A 72 9.02 -3.80 -6.95
C VAL A 72 8.98 -5.14 -7.67
N ARG A 73 7.97 -5.36 -8.51
CA ARG A 73 7.88 -6.59 -9.32
C ARG A 73 9.05 -6.73 -10.30
N ALA A 74 9.36 -5.69 -11.02
CA ALA A 74 10.38 -5.70 -12.07
C ALA A 74 11.80 -5.45 -11.56
N GLY A 75 11.95 -4.75 -10.44
CA GLY A 75 13.25 -4.28 -9.97
C GLY A 75 13.86 -3.21 -10.88
N GLY A 76 15.18 -3.10 -10.86
CA GLY A 76 15.95 -2.18 -11.70
C GLY A 76 16.44 -0.93 -10.97
N SER A 77 17.06 -0.03 -11.71
CA SER A 77 17.71 1.19 -11.20
C SER A 77 17.18 2.45 -11.89
N GLY A 78 17.68 3.62 -11.51
CA GLY A 78 17.46 4.89 -12.16
C GLY A 78 16.76 5.93 -11.28
N ASN A 79 15.65 5.58 -10.62
CA ASN A 79 14.89 6.54 -9.79
C ASN A 79 15.66 7.01 -8.55
N TRP A 80 16.57 6.19 -8.05
CA TRP A 80 17.36 6.42 -6.84
C TRP A 80 18.86 6.19 -7.04
N GLY A 81 19.33 6.33 -8.28
CA GLY A 81 20.72 6.14 -8.67
C GLY A 81 20.94 4.84 -9.45
N THR A 82 22.18 4.36 -9.46
CA THR A 82 22.62 3.28 -10.34
C THR A 82 22.56 1.89 -9.69
N VAL A 83 22.43 1.80 -8.37
CA VAL A 83 22.32 0.52 -7.67
C VAL A 83 20.96 -0.11 -7.97
N PRO A 84 20.93 -1.33 -8.54
CA PRO A 84 19.67 -1.95 -8.92
C PRO A 84 18.95 -2.55 -7.69
N MET A 85 17.64 -2.42 -7.67
CA MET A 85 16.76 -3.20 -6.81
C MET A 85 16.50 -4.55 -7.45
N LEU A 86 16.58 -5.63 -6.67
CA LEU A 86 16.23 -6.95 -7.14
C LEU A 86 14.72 -7.07 -7.37
N PRO A 87 14.27 -7.81 -8.40
CA PRO A 87 12.84 -8.06 -8.61
C PRO A 87 12.25 -8.90 -7.47
N HIS A 88 11.00 -8.62 -7.13
CA HIS A 88 10.23 -9.34 -6.13
C HIS A 88 8.99 -9.96 -6.78
N PRO A 89 9.09 -11.19 -7.32
CA PRO A 89 7.96 -11.87 -7.93
C PRO A 89 6.90 -12.30 -6.89
N ALA A 90 5.75 -12.78 -7.39
CA ALA A 90 4.60 -13.09 -6.55
C ALA A 90 4.82 -14.23 -5.54
N ASP A 91 5.81 -15.10 -5.78
CA ASP A 91 6.23 -16.13 -4.83
C ASP A 91 7.03 -15.59 -3.64
N LYS A 92 7.57 -14.37 -3.75
CA LYS A 92 8.28 -13.68 -2.65
C LYS A 92 7.35 -12.81 -1.82
N ILE A 93 6.40 -12.17 -2.45
CA ILE A 93 5.40 -11.33 -1.80
C ILE A 93 4.12 -11.33 -2.65
N SER A 94 2.98 -11.65 -2.06
CA SER A 94 1.69 -11.63 -2.76
C SER A 94 1.32 -10.24 -3.25
N ASP A 95 0.41 -10.14 -4.22
CA ASP A 95 -0.07 -8.84 -4.70
C ASP A 95 -0.74 -8.03 -3.60
N GLU A 96 -1.54 -8.69 -2.75
CA GLU A 96 -2.22 -8.05 -1.63
C GLU A 96 -1.21 -7.49 -0.62
N ASP A 97 -0.23 -8.30 -0.23
CA ASP A 97 0.80 -7.90 0.73
C ASP A 97 1.69 -6.79 0.16
N LEU A 98 2.03 -6.84 -1.11
CA LEU A 98 2.81 -5.78 -1.75
C LEU A 98 2.05 -4.47 -1.78
N LYS A 99 0.77 -4.48 -2.12
CA LYS A 99 -0.09 -3.28 -2.06
C LYS A 99 -0.17 -2.70 -0.65
N ALA A 100 -0.33 -3.56 0.35
CA ALA A 100 -0.36 -3.14 1.76
C ALA A 100 0.98 -2.55 2.21
N ALA A 101 2.11 -3.15 1.83
CA ALA A 101 3.45 -2.64 2.13
C ALA A 101 3.69 -1.27 1.50
N ILE A 102 3.33 -1.10 0.23
CA ILE A 102 3.47 0.19 -0.48
C ILE A 102 2.61 1.27 0.18
N ALA A 103 1.36 0.96 0.51
CA ALA A 103 0.48 1.91 1.20
C ALA A 103 1.05 2.34 2.56
N TRP A 104 1.59 1.40 3.33
CA TRP A 104 2.25 1.68 4.61
C TRP A 104 3.49 2.57 4.42
N ILE A 105 4.36 2.26 3.45
CA ILE A 105 5.56 3.04 3.16
C ILE A 105 5.18 4.47 2.78
N LEU A 106 4.21 4.66 1.88
CA LEU A 106 3.78 5.98 1.42
C LEU A 106 3.11 6.82 2.51
N ALA A 107 2.62 6.20 3.58
CA ALA A 107 2.02 6.89 4.73
C ALA A 107 3.06 7.33 5.78
N LEU A 108 4.33 6.95 5.66
CA LEU A 108 5.39 7.36 6.60
C LEU A 108 5.69 8.86 6.47
N GLN A 109 5.94 9.51 7.64
CA GLN A 109 6.25 10.94 7.75
C GLN A 109 7.69 11.13 8.22
#